data_fd29a81634470441a9431bbdd17a8b90
#
_entry.id   fd29a81634470441a9431bbdd17a8b90
#
_cell.length_a   1.000
_cell.length_b   1.000
_cell.length_c   1.000
_cell.angle_alpha   90.00
_cell.angle_beta   90.00
_cell.angle_gamma   90.00
#
_symmetry.space_group_name_H-M   'P 1'
#
loop_
_entity.id
_entity.type
_entity.pdbx_description
1 polymer ?
#
loop_
_entity_poly.entity_id
_entity_poly.type
_entity_poly.pdbx_seq_one_letter_code
_entity_poly.pdbx_strand_id
1 'polypeptide(L)'
;MDIANKRQNNRRRFLIMEIIIRQAKESEINVLIEFEQGIVEAERPFDNTLKLGEIHYYDLLDLIRSREAEVLVAIVDNQVVGSGYARLLDAKPYQKYKKYAYLGFMFVKPEYRGQGINKMILHRLINWAKERNISEVRLQVYEENTSAKKAYAKAGFRPNLLEMRMEIDD
;
A
#
# COMPACT_ATOMS: atom_id res chain seq x y z
N MET A 1 21.27 60.58 0.93
CA MET A 1 20.07 60.08 0.23
C MET A 1 20.12 58.61 0.16
N ASP A 2 19.36 58.01 1.06
CA ASP A 2 19.32 56.56 1.34
C ASP A 2 18.61 55.82 0.21
N ILE A 3 19.29 54.83 -0.38
CA ILE A 3 18.64 53.78 -1.16
C ILE A 3 18.61 52.57 -0.25
N ALA A 4 17.59 52.55 0.63
CA ALA A 4 17.32 51.48 1.56
C ALA A 4 16.95 50.20 0.83
N ASN A 5 17.81 49.30 0.96
CA ASN A 5 17.76 47.83 1.13
C ASN A 5 16.35 47.21 1.26
N LYS A 6 15.73 46.84 0.15
CA LYS A 6 14.63 45.90 0.11
C LYS A 6 15.13 44.53 -0.36
N ARG A 7 15.93 43.86 0.45
CA ARG A 7 16.13 42.42 0.38
C ARG A 7 14.89 41.78 0.96
N GLN A 8 13.88 41.57 0.11
CA GLN A 8 12.78 40.71 0.43
C GLN A 8 13.29 39.28 0.65
N ASN A 9 13.26 38.92 1.89
CA ASN A 9 13.60 37.60 2.42
C ASN A 9 12.57 36.59 1.90
N ASN A 10 12.82 36.06 0.71
CA ASN A 10 12.01 35.01 0.09
C ASN A 10 12.39 33.68 0.77
N ARG A 11 12.08 33.56 2.07
CA ARG A 11 12.07 32.28 2.78
C ARG A 11 10.92 31.48 2.16
N ARG A 12 11.21 30.67 1.11
CA ARG A 12 10.41 29.54 0.74
C ARG A 12 10.25 28.69 2.00
N ARG A 13 9.15 28.88 2.69
CA ARG A 13 8.67 27.98 3.71
C ARG A 13 8.44 26.67 2.94
N PHE A 14 9.38 25.74 3.00
CA PHE A 14 9.10 24.34 2.68
C PHE A 14 8.03 23.96 3.69
N LEU A 15 6.76 23.99 3.29
CA LEU A 15 5.69 23.37 4.01
C LEU A 15 6.07 21.88 4.03
N ILE A 16 6.63 21.45 5.15
CA ILE A 16 6.81 20.02 5.39
C ILE A 16 5.39 19.47 5.40
N MET A 17 5.04 18.75 4.36
CA MET A 17 3.73 18.12 4.26
C MET A 17 3.64 17.08 5.37
N GLU A 18 2.75 17.29 6.32
CA GLU A 18 2.53 16.36 7.42
C GLU A 18 1.74 15.15 6.89
N ILE A 19 2.37 13.98 6.95
CA ILE A 19 1.77 12.71 6.56
C ILE A 19 1.45 11.94 7.84
N ILE A 20 0.18 11.67 8.07
CA ILE A 20 -0.30 10.89 9.20
C ILE A 20 -0.70 9.49 8.71
N ILE A 21 -0.11 8.44 9.32
CA ILE A 21 -0.53 7.06 9.09
C ILE A 21 -1.33 6.59 10.30
N ARG A 22 -2.56 6.16 10.08
CA ARG A 22 -3.45 5.65 11.12
C ARG A 22 -4.34 4.51 10.61
N GLN A 23 -5.03 3.85 11.52
CA GLN A 23 -6.06 2.88 11.17
C GLN A 23 -7.18 3.52 10.36
N ALA A 24 -7.68 2.78 9.38
CA ALA A 24 -8.87 3.14 8.62
C ALA A 24 -10.12 3.07 9.51
N LYS A 25 -11.10 3.91 9.20
CA LYS A 25 -12.43 3.90 9.85
C LYS A 25 -13.46 3.32 8.89
N GLU A 26 -14.51 2.69 9.43
CA GLU A 26 -15.63 2.22 8.60
C GLU A 26 -16.28 3.33 7.78
N SER A 27 -16.32 4.56 8.32
CA SER A 27 -16.84 5.73 7.60
C SER A 27 -16.04 6.11 6.35
N GLU A 28 -14.86 5.55 6.15
CA GLU A 28 -13.98 5.81 5.01
C GLU A 28 -14.13 4.76 3.89
N ILE A 29 -15.09 3.84 4.03
CA ILE A 29 -15.27 2.71 3.11
C ILE A 29 -15.39 3.15 1.65
N ASN A 30 -16.10 4.25 1.35
CA ASN A 30 -16.30 4.72 -0.01
C ASN A 30 -14.97 5.12 -0.68
N VAL A 31 -14.12 5.86 0.02
CA VAL A 31 -12.79 6.23 -0.52
C VAL A 31 -11.87 5.02 -0.64
N LEU A 32 -12.02 4.04 0.23
CA LEU A 32 -11.25 2.79 0.14
C LEU A 32 -11.68 1.93 -1.05
N ILE A 33 -12.97 1.89 -1.39
CA ILE A 33 -13.47 1.25 -2.62
C ILE A 33 -12.91 1.95 -3.86
N GLU A 34 -12.86 3.29 -3.88
CA GLU A 34 -12.20 4.03 -4.97
C GLU A 34 -10.71 3.65 -5.11
N PHE A 35 -10.00 3.44 -3.98
CA PHE A 35 -8.60 3.01 -4.01
C PHE A 35 -8.45 1.58 -4.53
N GLU A 36 -9.38 0.70 -4.20
CA GLU A 36 -9.41 -0.65 -4.75
C GLU A 36 -9.54 -0.62 -6.28
N GLN A 37 -10.48 0.19 -6.82
CA GLN A 37 -10.59 0.37 -8.27
C GLN A 37 -9.32 0.98 -8.88
N GLY A 38 -8.67 1.89 -8.17
CA GLY A 38 -7.37 2.43 -8.59
C GLY A 38 -6.26 1.38 -8.66
N ILE A 39 -6.29 0.36 -7.80
CA ILE A 39 -5.38 -0.79 -7.87
C ILE A 39 -5.73 -1.65 -9.08
N VAL A 40 -7.01 -2.00 -9.26
CA VAL A 40 -7.49 -2.80 -10.40
C VAL A 40 -7.03 -2.16 -11.72
N GLU A 41 -7.25 -0.87 -11.90
CA GLU A 41 -6.84 -0.17 -13.12
C GLU A 41 -5.31 -0.14 -13.31
N ALA A 42 -4.55 -0.04 -12.22
CA ALA A 42 -3.09 -0.11 -12.28
C ALA A 42 -2.56 -1.51 -12.62
N GLU A 43 -3.34 -2.56 -12.34
CA GLU A 43 -2.96 -3.97 -12.57
C GLU A 43 -3.40 -4.49 -13.94
N ARG A 44 -4.44 -3.91 -14.56
CA ARG A 44 -4.94 -4.33 -15.90
C ARG A 44 -3.84 -4.48 -16.97
N PRO A 45 -2.83 -3.59 -17.06
CA PRO A 45 -1.75 -3.76 -18.03
C PRO A 45 -0.89 -5.02 -17.81
N PHE A 46 -0.91 -5.58 -16.59
CA PHE A 46 -0.11 -6.74 -16.22
C PHE A 46 -0.91 -8.07 -16.24
N ASP A 47 -2.24 -7.99 -16.30
CA ASP A 47 -3.10 -9.16 -16.31
C ASP A 47 -4.30 -8.99 -17.24
N ASN A 48 -4.19 -9.54 -18.44
CA ASN A 48 -5.23 -9.52 -19.46
C ASN A 48 -6.44 -10.43 -19.14
N THR A 49 -6.37 -11.22 -18.07
CA THR A 49 -7.47 -12.08 -17.62
C THR A 49 -8.42 -11.39 -16.64
N LEU A 50 -8.10 -10.16 -16.21
CA LEU A 50 -9.00 -9.39 -15.37
C LEU A 50 -10.29 -9.05 -16.13
N LYS A 51 -11.42 -9.35 -15.50
CA LYS A 51 -12.76 -9.03 -16.07
C LYS A 51 -12.89 -7.53 -16.33
N LEU A 52 -13.67 -7.18 -17.34
CA LEU A 52 -14.05 -5.78 -17.58
C LEU A 52 -14.98 -5.28 -16.46
N GLY A 53 -14.96 -3.95 -16.25
CA GLY A 53 -15.80 -3.31 -15.26
C GLY A 53 -15.20 -3.32 -13.85
N GLU A 54 -16.05 -3.09 -12.86
CA GLU A 54 -15.69 -3.01 -11.46
C GLU A 54 -15.31 -4.39 -10.90
N ILE A 55 -14.22 -4.45 -10.15
CA ILE A 55 -13.70 -5.68 -9.53
C ILE A 55 -13.47 -5.39 -8.05
N HIS A 56 -13.93 -6.28 -7.20
CA HIS A 56 -13.68 -6.26 -5.77
C HIS A 56 -12.75 -7.40 -5.36
N TYR A 57 -11.57 -7.04 -4.87
CA TYR A 57 -10.58 -8.01 -4.37
C TYR A 57 -10.75 -8.30 -2.89
N TYR A 58 -11.35 -7.34 -2.14
CA TYR A 58 -11.32 -7.34 -0.69
C TYR A 58 -12.71 -7.16 -0.09
N ASP A 59 -13.00 -7.87 0.99
CA ASP A 59 -14.03 -7.46 1.94
C ASP A 59 -13.41 -6.43 2.90
N LEU A 60 -13.44 -5.16 2.50
CA LEU A 60 -12.79 -4.08 3.23
C LEU A 60 -13.41 -3.86 4.61
N LEU A 61 -14.72 -4.08 4.78
CA LEU A 61 -15.37 -3.97 6.08
C LEU A 61 -14.95 -5.10 7.01
N ASP A 62 -14.87 -6.34 6.52
CA ASP A 62 -14.35 -7.46 7.28
C ASP A 62 -12.91 -7.20 7.72
N LEU A 63 -12.06 -6.72 6.82
CA LEU A 63 -10.67 -6.37 7.14
C LEU A 63 -10.56 -5.29 8.22
N ILE A 64 -11.38 -4.23 8.16
CA ILE A 64 -11.37 -3.14 9.16
C ILE A 64 -11.82 -3.64 10.54
N ARG A 65 -12.79 -4.57 10.58
CA ARG A 65 -13.34 -5.13 11.81
C ARG A 65 -12.54 -6.27 12.40
N SER A 66 -11.69 -6.88 11.60
CA SER A 66 -10.94 -8.07 11.98
C SER A 66 -9.86 -7.78 13.00
N ARG A 67 -9.74 -8.62 14.02
CA ARG A 67 -8.61 -8.59 14.97
C ARG A 67 -7.32 -9.18 14.40
N GLU A 68 -7.44 -9.95 13.31
CA GLU A 68 -6.31 -10.55 12.59
C GLU A 68 -5.88 -9.74 11.36
N ALA A 69 -6.38 -8.51 11.23
CA ALA A 69 -5.98 -7.59 10.17
C ALA A 69 -5.76 -6.17 10.71
N GLU A 70 -5.00 -5.40 9.96
CA GLU A 70 -4.75 -3.97 10.18
C GLU A 70 -4.91 -3.26 8.84
N VAL A 71 -5.90 -2.41 8.72
CA VAL A 71 -6.07 -1.54 7.54
C VAL A 71 -5.59 -0.15 7.90
N LEU A 72 -4.63 0.37 7.15
CA LEU A 72 -4.06 1.70 7.35
C LEU A 72 -4.42 2.64 6.22
N VAL A 73 -4.56 3.91 6.59
CA VAL A 73 -4.68 5.02 5.66
C VAL A 73 -3.60 6.06 5.90
N ALA A 74 -3.16 6.70 4.83
CA ALA A 74 -2.33 7.89 4.89
C ALA A 74 -3.20 9.13 4.72
N ILE A 75 -3.00 10.12 5.59
CA ILE A 75 -3.73 11.39 5.61
C ILE A 75 -2.75 12.51 5.31
N VAL A 76 -3.13 13.40 4.39
CA VAL A 76 -2.48 14.66 4.08
C VAL A 76 -3.56 15.72 3.98
N ASP A 77 -3.39 16.85 4.65
CA ASP A 77 -4.35 17.97 4.65
C ASP A 77 -5.80 17.50 4.90
N ASN A 78 -6.00 16.62 5.89
CA ASN A 78 -7.27 15.98 6.25
C ASN A 78 -7.90 15.10 5.14
N GLN A 79 -7.18 14.78 4.08
CA GLN A 79 -7.64 13.90 3.01
C GLN A 79 -6.99 12.53 3.11
N VAL A 80 -7.76 11.47 2.85
CA VAL A 80 -7.23 10.12 2.66
C VAL A 80 -6.56 10.04 1.30
N VAL A 81 -5.25 9.76 1.29
CA VAL A 81 -4.43 9.80 0.07
C VAL A 81 -3.71 8.48 -0.24
N GLY A 82 -3.78 7.51 0.66
CA GLY A 82 -3.19 6.19 0.45
C GLY A 82 -3.72 5.17 1.42
N SER A 83 -3.52 3.91 1.11
CA SER A 83 -3.97 2.76 1.89
C SER A 83 -2.99 1.59 1.85
N GLY A 84 -3.19 0.65 2.75
CA GLY A 84 -2.57 -0.65 2.78
C GLY A 84 -3.14 -1.49 3.91
N TYR A 85 -3.06 -2.81 3.80
CA TYR A 85 -3.41 -3.69 4.91
C TYR A 85 -2.35 -4.76 5.16
N ALA A 86 -2.37 -5.29 6.38
CA ALA A 86 -1.77 -6.56 6.74
C ALA A 86 -2.86 -7.48 7.28
N ARG A 87 -2.80 -8.77 6.94
CA ARG A 87 -3.68 -9.82 7.46
C ARG A 87 -2.87 -11.03 7.88
N LEU A 88 -3.19 -11.61 9.03
CA LEU A 88 -2.59 -12.87 9.46
C LEU A 88 -3.22 -14.04 8.71
N LEU A 89 -2.37 -14.86 8.12
CA LEU A 89 -2.77 -16.07 7.40
C LEU A 89 -2.00 -17.27 7.95
N ASP A 90 -2.65 -18.43 7.93
CA ASP A 90 -1.99 -19.69 8.29
C ASP A 90 -1.02 -20.11 7.17
N ALA A 91 0.17 -20.48 7.55
CA ALA A 91 1.16 -21.05 6.64
C ALA A 91 0.83 -22.53 6.37
N LYS A 92 1.37 -23.07 5.28
CA LYS A 92 1.20 -24.48 4.97
C LYS A 92 1.89 -25.34 6.04
N PRO A 93 1.35 -26.52 6.41
CA PRO A 93 1.88 -27.35 7.51
C PRO A 93 3.37 -27.70 7.41
N TYR A 94 3.91 -27.75 6.20
CA TYR A 94 5.33 -28.05 5.97
C TYR A 94 6.24 -26.83 6.02
N GLN A 95 5.72 -25.63 6.28
CA GLN A 95 6.52 -24.41 6.37
C GLN A 95 7.01 -24.19 7.81
N LYS A 96 8.13 -23.49 7.93
CA LYS A 96 8.80 -23.25 9.22
C LYS A 96 7.92 -22.46 10.19
N TYR A 97 7.18 -21.46 9.70
CA TYR A 97 6.32 -20.62 10.53
C TYR A 97 4.87 -21.08 10.40
N LYS A 98 4.11 -21.00 11.50
CA LYS A 98 2.69 -21.38 11.50
C LYS A 98 1.79 -20.31 10.84
N LYS A 99 2.16 -19.05 11.03
CA LYS A 99 1.44 -17.89 10.48
C LYS A 99 2.43 -16.92 9.82
N TYR A 100 1.91 -16.13 8.89
CA TYR A 100 2.61 -14.99 8.29
C TYR A 100 1.65 -13.81 8.14
N ALA A 101 2.18 -12.60 8.00
CA ALA A 101 1.39 -11.44 7.64
C ALA A 101 1.41 -11.26 6.11
N TYR A 102 0.23 -11.27 5.50
CA TYR A 102 0.06 -10.95 4.09
C TYR A 102 -0.26 -9.47 3.95
N LEU A 103 0.49 -8.75 3.13
CA LEU A 103 0.27 -7.34 2.81
C LEU A 103 -0.45 -7.20 1.48
N GLY A 104 -1.41 -6.31 1.43
CA GLY A 104 -2.15 -5.98 0.23
C GLY A 104 -2.73 -4.57 0.28
N PHE A 105 -3.54 -4.24 -0.72
CA PHE A 105 -4.25 -2.97 -0.81
C PHE A 105 -3.31 -1.74 -0.78
N MET A 106 -2.10 -1.89 -1.32
CA MET A 106 -1.10 -0.83 -1.34
C MET A 106 -1.41 0.18 -2.44
N PHE A 107 -2.00 1.30 -2.06
CA PHE A 107 -2.38 2.37 -2.97
C PHE A 107 -1.89 3.73 -2.45
N VAL A 108 -1.48 4.59 -3.37
CA VAL A 108 -1.23 6.02 -3.13
C VAL A 108 -1.77 6.78 -4.32
N LYS A 109 -2.60 7.79 -4.06
CA LYS A 109 -3.12 8.69 -5.11
C LYS A 109 -1.98 9.21 -5.98
N PRO A 110 -2.14 9.26 -7.31
CA PRO A 110 -1.07 9.63 -8.25
C PRO A 110 -0.33 10.91 -7.87
N GLU A 111 -1.05 11.95 -7.47
CA GLU A 111 -0.52 13.27 -7.13
C GLU A 111 0.32 13.29 -5.83
N TYR A 112 0.21 12.23 -5.00
CA TYR A 112 0.98 12.07 -3.75
C TYR A 112 2.10 11.04 -3.86
N ARG A 113 2.32 10.46 -5.04
CA ARG A 113 3.41 9.48 -5.25
C ARG A 113 4.78 10.14 -5.17
N GLY A 114 5.81 9.32 -4.94
CA GLY A 114 7.19 9.81 -4.83
C GLY A 114 7.54 10.47 -3.50
N GLN A 115 6.59 10.63 -2.56
CA GLN A 115 6.76 11.33 -1.29
C GLN A 115 7.00 10.38 -0.10
N GLY A 116 7.22 9.11 -0.36
CA GLY A 116 7.52 8.12 0.68
C GLY A 116 6.31 7.55 1.43
N ILE A 117 5.08 7.92 1.06
CA ILE A 117 3.85 7.47 1.74
C ILE A 117 3.75 5.95 1.78
N ASN A 118 3.96 5.28 0.65
CA ASN A 118 3.93 3.82 0.57
C ASN A 118 4.95 3.17 1.53
N LYS A 119 6.15 3.73 1.63
CA LYS A 119 7.17 3.27 2.56
C LYS A 119 6.73 3.41 4.01
N MET A 120 6.07 4.51 4.37
CA MET A 120 5.56 4.74 5.72
C MET A 120 4.47 3.72 6.08
N ILE A 121 3.52 3.47 5.17
CA ILE A 121 2.48 2.44 5.34
C ILE A 121 3.12 1.06 5.52
N LEU A 122 4.03 0.65 4.64
CA LEU A 122 4.74 -0.63 4.72
C LEU A 122 5.44 -0.81 6.07
N HIS A 123 6.18 0.20 6.52
CA HIS A 123 6.88 0.15 7.81
C HIS A 123 5.90 -0.04 8.97
N ARG A 124 4.77 0.65 8.94
CA ARG A 124 3.76 0.54 9.98
C ARG A 124 3.11 -0.86 10.02
N LEU A 125 2.80 -1.43 8.84
CA LEU A 125 2.26 -2.79 8.72
C LEU A 125 3.27 -3.85 9.16
N ILE A 126 4.54 -3.71 8.80
CA ILE A 126 5.61 -4.61 9.24
C ILE A 126 5.77 -4.56 10.76
N ASN A 127 5.71 -3.37 11.36
CA ASN A 127 5.78 -3.22 12.82
C ASN A 127 4.56 -3.86 13.49
N TRP A 128 3.35 -3.68 12.96
CA TRP A 128 2.15 -4.35 13.44
C TRP A 128 2.29 -5.89 13.46
N ALA A 129 2.91 -6.47 12.42
CA ALA A 129 3.20 -7.89 12.37
C ALA A 129 4.23 -8.31 13.45
N LYS A 130 5.31 -7.53 13.65
CA LYS A 130 6.32 -7.77 14.67
C LYS A 130 5.74 -7.74 16.09
N GLU A 131 4.87 -6.78 16.39
CA GLU A 131 4.18 -6.65 17.67
C GLU A 131 3.32 -7.89 18.00
N ARG A 132 2.94 -8.68 16.99
CA ARG A 132 2.20 -9.94 17.09
C ARG A 132 3.08 -11.20 17.02
N ASN A 133 4.39 -11.03 17.14
CA ASN A 133 5.37 -12.11 17.03
C ASN A 133 5.34 -12.85 15.68
N ILE A 134 4.95 -12.17 14.61
CA ILE A 134 5.00 -12.70 13.25
C ILE A 134 6.39 -12.44 12.66
N SER A 135 7.04 -13.52 12.24
CA SER A 135 8.43 -13.50 11.75
C SER A 135 8.54 -13.42 10.23
N GLU A 136 7.42 -13.54 9.52
CA GLU A 136 7.40 -13.53 8.05
C GLU A 136 6.28 -12.65 7.51
N VAL A 137 6.64 -11.82 6.53
CA VAL A 137 5.71 -10.93 5.83
C VAL A 137 5.78 -11.25 4.35
N ARG A 138 4.62 -11.40 3.71
CA ARG A 138 4.49 -11.73 2.29
C ARG A 138 3.62 -10.70 1.58
N LEU A 139 3.88 -10.50 0.30
CA LEU A 139 3.01 -9.78 -0.63
C LEU A 139 3.13 -10.42 -2.02
N GLN A 140 2.18 -10.10 -2.89
CA GLN A 140 2.24 -10.45 -4.31
C GLN A 140 2.42 -9.19 -5.15
N VAL A 141 3.15 -9.33 -6.24
CA VAL A 141 3.37 -8.27 -7.22
C VAL A 141 3.53 -8.90 -8.60
N TYR A 142 2.90 -8.31 -9.59
CA TYR A 142 3.07 -8.77 -10.97
C TYR A 142 4.52 -8.66 -11.42
N GLU A 143 5.01 -9.67 -12.14
CA GLU A 143 6.41 -9.75 -12.58
C GLU A 143 6.84 -8.52 -13.39
N GLU A 144 5.95 -8.01 -14.24
CA GLU A 144 6.20 -6.85 -15.08
C GLU A 144 6.11 -5.50 -14.32
N ASN A 145 5.53 -5.48 -13.12
CA ASN A 145 5.44 -4.26 -12.31
C ASN A 145 6.79 -3.91 -11.68
N THR A 146 7.73 -3.49 -12.53
CA THR A 146 9.11 -3.17 -12.10
C THR A 146 9.18 -2.04 -11.09
N SER A 147 8.24 -1.09 -11.13
CA SER A 147 8.17 0.03 -10.18
C SER A 147 7.85 -0.46 -8.77
N ALA A 148 6.81 -1.29 -8.61
CA ALA A 148 6.42 -1.86 -7.33
C ALA A 148 7.52 -2.80 -6.79
N LYS A 149 8.09 -3.66 -7.64
CA LYS A 149 9.21 -4.55 -7.28
C LYS A 149 10.40 -3.78 -6.72
N LYS A 150 10.79 -2.66 -7.35
CA LYS A 150 11.86 -1.79 -6.84
C LYS A 150 11.53 -1.19 -5.48
N ALA A 151 10.28 -0.76 -5.26
CA ALA A 151 9.84 -0.19 -3.99
C ALA A 151 9.88 -1.25 -2.87
N TYR A 152 9.38 -2.46 -3.14
CA TYR A 152 9.40 -3.56 -2.18
C TYR A 152 10.82 -4.06 -1.89
N ALA A 153 11.69 -4.15 -2.89
CA ALA A 153 13.10 -4.50 -2.70
C ALA A 153 13.82 -3.50 -1.77
N LYS A 154 13.56 -2.20 -1.92
CA LYS A 154 14.07 -1.17 -0.99
C LYS A 154 13.55 -1.32 0.43
N ALA A 155 12.36 -1.90 0.62
CA ALA A 155 11.79 -2.20 1.92
C ALA A 155 12.30 -3.54 2.51
N GLY A 156 13.14 -4.29 1.78
CA GLY A 156 13.75 -5.53 2.23
C GLY A 156 13.08 -6.82 1.72
N PHE A 157 12.04 -6.72 0.89
CA PHE A 157 11.43 -7.89 0.25
C PHE A 157 12.34 -8.48 -0.82
N ARG A 158 12.27 -9.81 -0.97
CA ARG A 158 12.98 -10.56 -2.01
C ARG A 158 11.98 -11.43 -2.77
N PRO A 159 12.15 -11.58 -4.10
CA PRO A 159 11.35 -12.54 -4.87
C PRO A 159 11.52 -13.95 -4.30
N ASN A 160 10.43 -14.69 -4.22
CA ASN A 160 10.44 -16.06 -3.69
C ASN A 160 9.77 -17.06 -4.63
N LEU A 161 8.58 -16.75 -5.12
CA LEU A 161 7.81 -17.64 -5.99
C LEU A 161 7.42 -16.88 -7.25
N LEU A 162 7.56 -17.55 -8.41
CA LEU A 162 7.05 -17.09 -9.69
C LEU A 162 5.86 -17.96 -10.08
N GLU A 163 4.70 -17.36 -10.33
CA GLU A 163 3.57 -18.03 -10.96
C GLU A 163 3.71 -17.96 -12.48
N MET A 164 3.61 -19.10 -13.15
CA MET A 164 3.62 -19.20 -14.60
C MET A 164 2.25 -19.66 -15.08
N ARG A 165 1.71 -18.99 -16.10
CA ARG A 165 0.39 -19.30 -16.68
C ARG A 165 0.54 -19.57 -18.19
N MET A 166 -0.30 -20.44 -18.71
CA MET A 166 -0.41 -20.74 -20.14
C MET A 166 -1.90 -20.77 -20.48
N GLU A 167 -2.30 -20.02 -21.48
CA GLU A 167 -3.64 -20.14 -22.06
C GLU A 167 -3.68 -21.37 -22.96
N ILE A 168 -4.74 -22.15 -22.85
CA ILE A 168 -4.95 -23.35 -23.69
C ILE A 168 -6.11 -23.01 -24.61
N ASP A 169 -5.81 -22.81 -25.88
CA ASP A 169 -6.80 -22.64 -26.94
C ASP A 169 -7.44 -24.01 -27.23
N ASP A 170 -8.76 -24.04 -27.41
CA ASP A 170 -9.52 -25.23 -27.83
C ASP A 170 -9.32 -25.52 -29.34
#